data_4f7a07752119c156b05080b380c79f73
#
_entry.id   4f7a07752119c156b05080b380c79f73
#
_cell.length_a   1.000
_cell.length_b   1.000
_cell.length_c   1.000
_cell.angle_alpha   90.00
_cell.angle_beta   90.00
_cell.angle_gamma   90.00
#
_symmetry.space_group_name_H-M   'P 1'
#
loop_
_entity.id
_entity.type
_entity.pdbx_description
1 polymer ?
#
loop_
_entity_poly.entity_id
_entity_poly.type
_entity_poly.pdbx_seq_one_letter_code
_entity_poly.pdbx_strand_id
1 'polypeptide(L)'
;MLKKVYQRLQQLLPTGPCAICQKPVTHGPIPLCNRCRPKLPIQPHVPLELKQRDRWDEIFVPFQYREPLAPLIHQLKFNHKLHLSRLFGLLIQQQLQQRLQQQPFELPDQILPIPLHPKRLRQRGFNQALEMIRIPAKTLGIPINRHGCRRVRFTPDQHGLDAQARRENLNHAFTVTQPLKGAHIALFDDVVTTGSTMEAVTKALKQAGVRKIQLWA
;
A
#
# COMPACT_ATOMS: atom_id res chain seq x y z
N MET A 1 -33.28 -12.76 6.02
CA MET A 1 -33.58 -11.88 7.16
C MET A 1 -32.45 -11.89 8.21
N LEU A 2 -32.02 -13.03 8.70
CA LEU A 2 -30.96 -13.21 9.71
C LEU A 2 -29.62 -12.55 9.35
N LYS A 3 -29.15 -12.59 8.09
CA LYS A 3 -27.90 -11.92 7.65
C LYS A 3 -27.94 -10.39 7.82
N LYS A 4 -29.07 -9.73 7.57
CA LYS A 4 -29.24 -8.28 7.75
C LYS A 4 -29.28 -7.89 9.24
N VAL A 5 -29.83 -8.72 10.08
CA VAL A 5 -29.86 -8.50 11.55
C VAL A 5 -28.46 -8.69 12.13
N TYR A 6 -27.73 -9.72 11.70
CA TYR A 6 -26.34 -9.96 12.11
C TYR A 6 -25.40 -8.82 11.68
N GLN A 7 -25.57 -8.30 10.46
CA GLN A 7 -24.82 -7.14 9.98
C GLN A 7 -25.14 -5.86 10.77
N ARG A 8 -26.40 -5.66 11.19
CA ARG A 8 -26.79 -4.52 12.05
C ARG A 8 -26.24 -4.65 13.47
N LEU A 9 -26.24 -5.86 14.04
CA LEU A 9 -25.65 -6.12 15.35
C LEU A 9 -24.14 -5.95 15.37
N GLN A 10 -23.43 -6.34 14.30
CA GLN A 10 -21.99 -6.07 14.18
C GLN A 10 -21.65 -4.58 14.07
N GLN A 11 -22.59 -3.74 13.59
CA GLN A 11 -22.42 -2.29 13.54
C GLN A 11 -22.60 -1.61 14.91
N LEU A 12 -23.24 -2.29 15.87
CA LEU A 12 -23.49 -1.78 17.22
C LEU A 12 -22.43 -2.18 18.23
N LEU A 13 -21.59 -3.18 17.91
CA LEU A 13 -20.49 -3.56 18.80
C LEU A 13 -19.36 -2.53 18.70
N PRO A 14 -18.81 -2.08 19.85
CA PRO A 14 -17.66 -1.18 19.85
C PRO A 14 -16.50 -1.85 19.10
N THR A 15 -15.99 -1.20 18.06
CA THR A 15 -14.91 -1.72 17.21
C THR A 15 -13.54 -1.64 17.87
N GLY A 16 -13.48 -1.38 19.16
CA GLY A 16 -12.27 -1.18 19.94
C GLY A 16 -11.85 0.30 20.02
N PRO A 17 -10.63 0.57 20.53
CA PRO A 17 -10.14 1.93 20.67
C PRO A 17 -9.78 2.54 19.32
N CYS A 18 -9.93 3.85 19.21
CA CYS A 18 -9.46 4.62 18.06
C CYS A 18 -7.93 4.49 17.93
N ALA A 19 -7.45 4.09 16.78
CA ALA A 19 -6.02 3.86 16.53
C ALA A 19 -5.15 5.12 16.72
N ILE A 20 -5.75 6.32 16.69
CA ILE A 20 -5.02 7.59 16.87
C ILE A 20 -5.09 8.07 18.32
N CYS A 21 -6.29 8.18 18.92
CA CYS A 21 -6.47 8.84 20.22
C CYS A 21 -6.91 7.89 21.34
N GLN A 22 -7.02 6.59 21.08
CA GLN A 22 -7.39 5.52 22.02
C GLN A 22 -8.81 5.64 22.62
N LYS A 23 -9.61 6.63 22.25
CA LYS A 23 -11.02 6.75 22.69
C LYS A 23 -11.86 5.66 22.04
N PRO A 24 -12.95 5.21 22.69
CA PRO A 24 -13.84 4.21 22.13
C PRO A 24 -14.37 4.63 20.75
N VAL A 25 -14.45 3.67 19.83
CA VAL A 25 -15.10 3.83 18.52
C VAL A 25 -16.43 3.12 18.57
N THR A 26 -17.50 3.88 18.42
CA THR A 26 -18.87 3.39 18.57
C THR A 26 -19.48 2.85 17.27
N HIS A 27 -18.93 3.26 16.11
CA HIS A 27 -19.56 2.93 14.81
C HIS A 27 -18.54 2.69 13.70
N GLY A 28 -18.85 1.70 12.86
CA GLY A 28 -18.18 1.43 11.58
C GLY A 28 -16.98 0.49 11.67
N PRO A 29 -16.53 -0.04 10.51
CA PRO A 29 -15.47 -1.05 10.45
C PRO A 29 -14.06 -0.49 10.63
N ILE A 30 -13.89 0.83 10.46
CA ILE A 30 -12.59 1.50 10.56
C ILE A 30 -12.39 1.95 12.01
N PRO A 31 -11.32 1.53 12.70
CA PRO A 31 -11.07 1.88 14.10
C PRO A 31 -10.56 3.32 14.24
N LEU A 32 -11.37 4.28 13.83
CA LEU A 32 -11.15 5.72 13.96
C LEU A 32 -12.44 6.40 14.43
N CYS A 33 -12.32 7.18 15.51
CA CYS A 33 -13.44 7.97 16.01
C CYS A 33 -13.76 9.18 15.10
N ASN A 34 -14.95 9.75 15.26
CA ASN A 34 -15.43 10.88 14.46
C ASN A 34 -14.56 12.15 14.58
N ARG A 35 -13.76 12.29 15.65
CA ARG A 35 -12.82 13.42 15.82
C ARG A 35 -11.51 13.22 15.08
N CYS A 36 -11.05 11.96 14.91
CA CYS A 36 -9.78 11.64 14.27
C CYS A 36 -9.93 11.40 12.76
N ARG A 37 -11.06 10.87 12.32
CA ARG A 37 -11.31 10.61 10.90
C ARG A 37 -11.17 11.85 10.00
N PRO A 38 -11.71 13.03 10.32
CA PRO A 38 -11.54 14.25 9.51
C PRO A 38 -10.11 14.78 9.46
N LYS A 39 -9.23 14.33 10.37
CA LYS A 39 -7.82 14.74 10.42
C LYS A 39 -6.90 13.87 9.54
N LEU A 40 -7.45 12.89 8.83
CA LEU A 40 -6.65 12.09 7.91
C LEU A 40 -6.07 12.98 6.82
N PRO A 41 -4.77 12.84 6.51
CA PRO A 41 -4.09 13.66 5.50
C PRO A 41 -4.40 13.13 4.10
N ILE A 42 -5.64 13.29 3.65
CA ILE A 42 -6.06 12.85 2.33
C ILE A 42 -5.29 13.62 1.27
N GLN A 43 -4.82 12.90 0.25
CA GLN A 43 -4.10 13.45 -0.89
C GLN A 43 -5.10 13.72 -2.02
N PRO A 44 -5.47 14.99 -2.28
CA PRO A 44 -6.48 15.29 -3.32
C PRO A 44 -5.96 15.11 -4.74
N HIS A 45 -4.65 15.25 -4.92
CA HIS A 45 -4.00 15.15 -6.23
C HIS A 45 -2.75 14.26 -6.16
N VAL A 46 -2.43 13.63 -7.28
CA VAL A 46 -1.17 12.88 -7.41
C VAL A 46 0.02 13.82 -7.18
N PRO A 47 1.00 13.45 -6.33
CA PRO A 47 2.22 14.23 -6.13
C PRO A 47 2.91 14.55 -7.45
N LEU A 48 3.31 15.80 -7.65
CA LEU A 48 3.88 16.28 -8.90
C LEU A 48 5.15 15.51 -9.29
N GLU A 49 5.97 15.16 -8.31
CA GLU A 49 7.21 14.39 -8.48
C GLU A 49 6.97 12.98 -9.04
N LEU A 50 5.81 12.38 -8.74
CA LEU A 50 5.41 11.09 -9.29
C LEU A 50 4.78 11.27 -10.67
N LYS A 51 3.97 12.30 -10.86
CA LYS A 51 3.26 12.59 -12.10
C LYS A 51 4.21 12.91 -13.26
N GLN A 52 5.29 13.65 -13.00
CA GLN A 52 6.29 14.04 -14.01
C GLN A 52 7.13 12.87 -14.55
N ARG A 53 7.01 11.67 -13.99
CA ARG A 53 7.88 10.54 -14.37
C ARG A 53 7.40 9.72 -15.54
N ASP A 54 6.15 9.91 -15.95
CA ASP A 54 5.52 9.27 -17.12
C ASP A 54 5.83 7.76 -17.26
N ARG A 55 5.91 7.07 -16.12
CA ARG A 55 6.33 5.66 -16.05
C ARG A 55 5.22 4.72 -15.66
N TRP A 56 4.15 5.26 -15.11
CA TRP A 56 3.00 4.51 -14.61
C TRP A 56 1.74 4.94 -15.33
N ASP A 57 0.97 3.97 -15.75
CA ASP A 57 -0.29 4.19 -16.49
C ASP A 57 -1.40 4.79 -15.60
N GLU A 58 -1.31 4.54 -14.28
CA GLU A 58 -2.20 5.12 -13.26
C GLU A 58 -1.44 5.25 -11.95
N ILE A 59 -1.76 6.28 -11.16
CA ILE A 59 -1.16 6.53 -9.84
C ILE A 59 -2.27 6.72 -8.82
N PHE A 60 -2.27 5.88 -7.78
CA PHE A 60 -3.20 5.94 -6.67
C PHE A 60 -2.43 6.07 -5.36
N VAL A 61 -2.34 7.30 -4.84
CA VAL A 61 -1.70 7.64 -3.57
C VAL A 61 -2.68 8.49 -2.76
N PRO A 62 -3.60 7.87 -2.00
CA PRO A 62 -4.71 8.58 -1.37
C PRO A 62 -4.33 9.39 -0.13
N PHE A 63 -3.16 9.18 0.47
CA PHE A 63 -2.75 9.84 1.70
C PHE A 63 -1.35 10.44 1.60
N GLN A 64 -1.14 11.55 2.30
CA GLN A 64 0.19 12.10 2.53
C GLN A 64 0.86 11.38 3.69
N TYR A 65 2.16 11.12 3.59
CA TYR A 65 2.97 10.55 4.67
C TYR A 65 3.29 11.62 5.73
N ARG A 66 2.30 11.96 6.53
CA ARG A 66 2.40 12.90 7.66
C ARG A 66 1.46 12.49 8.79
N GLU A 67 1.48 13.23 9.89
CA GLU A 67 0.53 13.02 10.98
C GLU A 67 -0.93 13.11 10.50
N PRO A 68 -1.78 12.27 11.08
CA PRO A 68 -1.55 11.28 12.13
C PRO A 68 -1.16 9.87 11.62
N LEU A 69 -0.97 9.66 10.31
CA LEU A 69 -0.70 8.32 9.74
C LEU A 69 0.77 7.91 9.83
N ALA A 70 1.72 8.85 9.70
CA ALA A 70 3.15 8.53 9.70
C ALA A 70 3.61 7.81 10.98
N PRO A 71 3.22 8.22 12.21
CA PRO A 71 3.55 7.48 13.43
C PRO A 71 2.96 6.07 13.46
N LEU A 72 1.76 5.86 12.90
CA LEU A 72 1.12 4.54 12.83
C LEU A 72 1.84 3.60 11.86
N ILE A 73 2.28 4.12 10.70
CA ILE A 73 3.11 3.35 9.75
C ILE A 73 4.45 3.00 10.40
N HIS A 74 5.06 3.92 11.15
CA HIS A 74 6.29 3.63 11.90
C HIS A 74 6.06 2.50 12.92
N GLN A 75 4.97 2.54 13.68
CA GLN A 75 4.62 1.48 14.64
C GLN A 75 4.37 0.14 13.94
N LEU A 76 3.73 0.13 12.77
CA LEU A 76 3.57 -1.07 11.96
C LEU A 76 4.93 -1.64 11.53
N LYS A 77 5.84 -0.78 11.04
CA LYS A 77 7.15 -1.19 10.50
C LYS A 77 8.14 -1.68 11.56
N PHE A 78 8.17 -1.03 12.71
CA PHE A 78 9.27 -1.20 13.69
C PHE A 78 8.83 -1.73 15.05
N ASN A 79 7.55 -1.59 15.40
CA ASN A 79 7.03 -2.04 16.70
C ASN A 79 6.10 -3.26 16.54
N HIS A 80 6.15 -3.96 15.40
CA HIS A 80 5.39 -5.19 15.11
C HIS A 80 3.87 -5.08 15.35
N LYS A 81 3.28 -3.87 15.29
CA LYS A 81 1.84 -3.67 15.47
C LYS A 81 1.06 -4.07 14.21
N LEU A 82 1.07 -5.36 13.90
CA LEU A 82 0.45 -5.92 12.68
C LEU A 82 -1.04 -5.57 12.56
N HIS A 83 -1.77 -5.40 13.68
CA HIS A 83 -3.19 -5.00 13.65
C HIS A 83 -3.43 -3.67 12.93
N LEU A 84 -2.42 -2.78 12.84
CA LEU A 84 -2.53 -1.53 12.08
C LEU A 84 -2.63 -1.77 10.57
N SER A 85 -2.18 -2.92 10.05
CA SER A 85 -2.35 -3.25 8.63
C SER A 85 -3.82 -3.34 8.25
N ARG A 86 -4.69 -3.80 9.17
CA ARG A 86 -6.14 -3.80 8.98
C ARG A 86 -6.70 -2.38 8.85
N LEU A 87 -6.27 -1.45 9.73
CA LEU A 87 -6.66 -0.04 9.63
C LEU A 87 -6.31 0.53 8.26
N PHE A 88 -5.05 0.41 7.85
CA PHE A 88 -4.58 0.92 6.56
C PHE A 88 -5.30 0.24 5.39
N GLY A 89 -5.50 -1.07 5.45
CA GLY A 89 -6.25 -1.79 4.42
C GLY A 89 -7.69 -1.26 4.25
N LEU A 90 -8.39 -0.98 5.33
CA LEU A 90 -9.74 -0.40 5.30
C LEU A 90 -9.75 1.04 4.77
N LEU A 91 -8.75 1.85 5.14
CA LEU A 91 -8.61 3.22 4.64
C LEU A 91 -8.32 3.24 3.14
N ILE A 92 -7.39 2.40 2.68
CA ILE A 92 -7.05 2.26 1.25
C ILE A 92 -8.27 1.78 0.48
N GLN A 93 -8.98 0.76 0.98
CA GLN A 93 -10.21 0.25 0.35
C GLN A 93 -11.25 1.37 0.18
N GLN A 94 -11.51 2.16 1.23
CA GLN A 94 -12.47 3.25 1.17
C GLN A 94 -12.09 4.28 0.10
N GLN A 95 -10.83 4.71 0.06
CA GLN A 95 -10.35 5.68 -0.91
C GLN A 95 -10.36 5.12 -2.34
N LEU A 96 -10.00 3.85 -2.51
CA LEU A 96 -10.01 3.20 -3.82
C LEU A 96 -11.43 3.05 -4.37
N GLN A 97 -12.40 2.67 -3.54
CA GLN A 97 -13.81 2.63 -3.92
C GLN A 97 -14.33 4.02 -4.32
N GLN A 98 -14.01 5.05 -3.54
CA GLN A 98 -14.37 6.43 -3.86
C GLN A 98 -13.74 6.89 -5.19
N ARG A 99 -12.45 6.59 -5.41
CA ARG A 99 -11.74 6.93 -6.65
C ARG A 99 -12.39 6.26 -7.87
N LEU A 100 -12.74 4.97 -7.76
CA LEU A 100 -13.40 4.23 -8.84
C LEU A 100 -14.79 4.76 -9.18
N GLN A 101 -15.53 5.29 -8.19
CA GLN A 101 -16.83 5.91 -8.41
C GLN A 101 -16.72 7.28 -9.09
N GLN A 102 -15.71 8.08 -8.73
CA GLN A 102 -15.54 9.45 -9.24
C GLN A 102 -14.83 9.50 -10.59
N GLN A 103 -13.79 8.72 -10.74
CA GLN A 103 -12.97 8.64 -11.95
C GLN A 103 -12.55 7.18 -12.18
N PRO A 104 -13.38 6.37 -12.84
CA PRO A 104 -13.07 4.98 -13.12
C PRO A 104 -11.77 4.82 -13.90
N PHE A 105 -10.99 3.80 -13.54
CA PHE A 105 -9.80 3.37 -14.28
C PHE A 105 -9.80 1.84 -14.43
N GLU A 106 -9.03 1.34 -15.39
CA GLU A 106 -8.91 -0.10 -15.62
C GLU A 106 -8.27 -0.78 -14.42
N LEU A 107 -8.95 -1.78 -13.84
CA LEU A 107 -8.38 -2.55 -12.76
C LEU A 107 -7.25 -3.45 -13.25
N PRO A 108 -6.18 -3.66 -12.44
CA PRO A 108 -5.08 -4.54 -12.81
C PRO A 108 -5.48 -6.02 -12.76
N ASP A 109 -4.81 -6.85 -13.54
CA ASP A 109 -4.97 -8.31 -13.50
C ASP A 109 -4.51 -8.88 -12.15
N GLN A 110 -3.52 -8.24 -11.52
CA GLN A 110 -2.95 -8.65 -10.24
C GLN A 110 -2.26 -7.49 -9.52
N ILE A 111 -2.17 -7.60 -8.20
CA ILE A 111 -1.42 -6.66 -7.36
C ILE A 111 -0.11 -7.32 -6.94
N LEU A 112 1.00 -6.62 -7.14
CA LEU A 112 2.33 -7.03 -6.71
C LEU A 112 2.80 -6.14 -5.56
N PRO A 113 2.73 -6.61 -4.29
CA PRO A 113 3.30 -5.88 -3.17
C PRO A 113 4.82 -5.82 -3.30
N ILE A 114 5.41 -4.64 -3.10
CA ILE A 114 6.86 -4.48 -3.16
C ILE A 114 7.54 -5.46 -2.20
N PRO A 115 8.45 -6.32 -2.71
CA PRO A 115 9.09 -7.33 -1.89
C PRO A 115 10.13 -6.73 -0.96
N LEU A 116 10.14 -7.19 0.29
CA LEU A 116 11.23 -6.95 1.22
C LEU A 116 12.41 -7.87 0.90
N HIS A 117 13.63 -7.40 1.18
CA HIS A 117 14.79 -8.30 1.20
C HIS A 117 14.61 -9.38 2.30
N PRO A 118 15.02 -10.65 2.10
CA PRO A 118 14.83 -11.73 3.07
C PRO A 118 15.35 -11.41 4.48
N LYS A 119 16.48 -10.72 4.61
CA LYS A 119 17.00 -10.26 5.91
C LYS A 119 16.01 -9.34 6.62
N ARG A 120 15.42 -8.37 5.91
CA ARG A 120 14.45 -7.43 6.47
C ARG A 120 13.12 -8.13 6.79
N LEU A 121 12.69 -9.06 5.94
CA LEU A 121 11.49 -9.86 6.19
C LEU A 121 11.64 -10.71 7.45
N ARG A 122 12.81 -11.34 7.67
CA ARG A 122 13.08 -12.09 8.92
C ARG A 122 13.08 -11.18 10.15
N GLN A 123 13.66 -9.99 10.06
CA GLN A 123 13.68 -9.02 11.16
C GLN A 123 12.29 -8.48 11.50
N ARG A 124 11.46 -8.23 10.51
CA ARG A 124 10.12 -7.64 10.66
C ARG A 124 9.03 -8.68 10.89
N GLY A 125 9.23 -9.92 10.46
CA GLY A 125 8.27 -11.02 10.56
C GLY A 125 7.20 -11.02 9.46
N PHE A 126 6.95 -9.89 8.77
CA PHE A 126 5.93 -9.75 7.74
C PHE A 126 6.31 -8.66 6.71
N ASN A 127 5.62 -8.68 5.57
CA ASN A 127 5.68 -7.62 4.57
C ASN A 127 4.47 -6.70 4.77
N GLN A 128 4.72 -5.46 5.20
CA GLN A 128 3.66 -4.48 5.49
C GLN A 128 2.81 -4.15 4.26
N ALA A 129 3.43 -4.00 3.08
CA ALA A 129 2.71 -3.75 1.84
C ALA A 129 1.74 -4.91 1.54
N LEU A 130 2.18 -6.16 1.69
CA LEU A 130 1.32 -7.32 1.52
C LEU A 130 0.14 -7.30 2.50
N GLU A 131 0.39 -7.05 3.79
CA GLU A 131 -0.66 -7.11 4.79
C GLU A 131 -1.70 -5.97 4.63
N MET A 132 -1.26 -4.77 4.24
CA MET A 132 -2.15 -3.63 3.99
C MET A 132 -3.04 -3.85 2.77
N ILE A 133 -2.53 -4.46 1.69
CA ILE A 133 -3.29 -4.61 0.45
C ILE A 133 -4.28 -5.79 0.45
N ARG A 134 -4.24 -6.70 1.43
CA ARG A 134 -5.12 -7.88 1.49
C ARG A 134 -6.61 -7.55 1.44
N ILE A 135 -7.04 -6.51 2.19
CA ILE A 135 -8.45 -6.12 2.26
C ILE A 135 -8.91 -5.51 0.93
N PRO A 136 -8.24 -4.49 0.37
CA PRO A 136 -8.59 -3.94 -0.94
C PRO A 136 -8.61 -5.00 -2.05
N ALA A 137 -7.58 -5.83 -2.13
CA ALA A 137 -7.47 -6.89 -3.14
C ALA A 137 -8.67 -7.87 -3.07
N LYS A 138 -9.01 -8.34 -1.86
CA LYS A 138 -10.15 -9.23 -1.65
C LYS A 138 -11.48 -8.57 -2.07
N THR A 139 -11.66 -7.29 -1.73
CA THR A 139 -12.88 -6.55 -2.04
C THR A 139 -13.08 -6.34 -3.54
N LEU A 140 -11.99 -6.09 -4.26
CA LEU A 140 -12.01 -5.90 -5.72
C LEU A 140 -11.92 -7.21 -6.50
N GLY A 141 -11.69 -8.35 -5.85
CA GLY A 141 -11.50 -9.65 -6.51
C GLY A 141 -10.17 -9.75 -7.26
N ILE A 142 -9.18 -8.91 -6.94
CA ILE A 142 -7.89 -8.88 -7.64
C ILE A 142 -6.90 -9.81 -6.91
N PRO A 143 -6.26 -10.77 -7.59
CA PRO A 143 -5.28 -11.65 -6.98
C PRO A 143 -4.01 -10.90 -6.57
N ILE A 144 -3.40 -11.33 -5.46
CA ILE A 144 -2.12 -10.80 -4.98
C ILE A 144 -1.00 -11.74 -5.41
N ASN A 145 -0.09 -11.25 -6.25
CA ASN A 145 1.11 -11.99 -6.65
C ASN A 145 2.28 -11.65 -5.70
N ARG A 146 2.49 -12.50 -4.69
CA ARG A 146 3.58 -12.37 -3.71
C ARG A 146 4.94 -12.79 -4.23
N HIS A 147 4.96 -13.54 -5.32
CA HIS A 147 6.15 -14.21 -5.81
C HIS A 147 6.61 -13.72 -7.20
N GLY A 148 5.88 -12.78 -7.83
CA GLY A 148 6.20 -12.27 -9.16
C GLY A 148 7.52 -11.48 -9.23
N CYS A 149 7.97 -10.95 -8.10
CA CYS A 149 9.23 -10.22 -8.00
C CYS A 149 9.93 -10.52 -6.68
N ARG A 150 11.27 -10.52 -6.69
CA ARG A 150 12.12 -10.72 -5.50
C ARG A 150 13.11 -9.58 -5.38
N ARG A 151 13.36 -9.12 -4.14
CA ARG A 151 14.46 -8.20 -3.83
C ARG A 151 15.72 -9.02 -3.51
N VAL A 152 16.73 -8.94 -4.37
CA VAL A 152 17.96 -9.75 -4.28
C VAL A 152 19.11 -9.01 -3.62
N ARG A 153 19.09 -7.66 -3.58
CA ARG A 153 20.08 -6.84 -2.89
C ARG A 153 19.56 -6.31 -1.56
N PHE A 154 20.37 -6.49 -0.53
CA PHE A 154 20.13 -5.81 0.75
C PHE A 154 20.70 -4.38 0.65
N THR A 155 19.82 -3.40 0.67
CA THR A 155 20.18 -2.00 0.82
C THR A 155 19.73 -1.55 2.21
N PRO A 156 20.65 -1.13 3.09
CA PRO A 156 20.30 -0.59 4.42
C PRO A 156 19.33 0.58 4.29
N ASP A 157 18.56 0.86 5.36
CA ASP A 157 17.79 2.10 5.45
C ASP A 157 18.80 3.25 5.60
N GLN A 158 19.06 3.94 4.52
CA GLN A 158 20.02 5.01 4.49
C GLN A 158 19.30 6.32 4.75
N HIS A 159 19.11 6.65 6.03
CA HIS A 159 18.84 8.00 6.44
C HIS A 159 20.07 8.84 6.05
N GLY A 160 19.94 9.74 5.08
CA GLY A 160 21.02 10.67 4.70
C GLY A 160 21.63 10.52 3.30
N LEU A 161 21.31 9.49 2.51
CA LEU A 161 21.73 9.45 1.12
C LEU A 161 20.88 10.37 0.23
N ASP A 162 21.53 10.99 -0.73
CA ASP A 162 20.88 11.73 -1.80
C ASP A 162 20.08 10.82 -2.75
N ALA A 163 19.27 11.43 -3.63
CA ALA A 163 18.39 10.69 -4.54
C ALA A 163 19.17 9.87 -5.58
N GLN A 164 20.38 10.30 -5.96
CA GLN A 164 21.20 9.62 -6.95
C GLN A 164 21.82 8.36 -6.37
N ALA A 165 22.43 8.44 -5.20
CA ALA A 165 23.00 7.29 -4.50
C ALA A 165 21.93 6.23 -4.17
N ARG A 166 20.67 6.66 -3.86
CA ARG A 166 19.54 5.73 -3.70
C ARG A 166 19.20 5.00 -4.99
N ARG A 167 19.22 5.68 -6.15
CA ARG A 167 18.96 5.05 -7.46
C ARG A 167 20.02 4.03 -7.82
N GLU A 168 21.29 4.37 -7.61
CA GLU A 168 22.43 3.48 -7.91
C GLU A 168 22.39 2.21 -7.03
N ASN A 169 22.09 2.35 -5.75
CA ASN A 169 21.92 1.24 -4.82
C ASN A 169 20.77 0.30 -5.18
N LEU A 170 19.74 0.80 -5.87
CA LEU A 170 18.58 0.01 -6.29
C LEU A 170 18.75 -0.61 -7.69
N ASN A 171 19.80 -0.27 -8.43
CA ASN A 171 20.09 -0.92 -9.70
C ASN A 171 20.30 -2.42 -9.48
N HIS A 172 19.55 -3.23 -10.25
CA HIS A 172 19.54 -4.70 -10.14
C HIS A 172 19.14 -5.26 -8.75
N ALA A 173 18.47 -4.44 -7.91
CA ALA A 173 18.03 -4.90 -6.60
C ALA A 173 16.80 -5.82 -6.68
N PHE A 174 16.11 -5.84 -7.82
CA PHE A 174 14.88 -6.61 -8.02
C PHE A 174 14.99 -7.51 -9.25
N THR A 175 14.43 -8.72 -9.13
CA THR A 175 14.38 -9.71 -10.20
C THR A 175 12.96 -10.24 -10.33
N VAL A 176 12.45 -10.28 -11.55
CA VAL A 176 11.16 -10.93 -11.86
C VAL A 176 11.37 -12.44 -11.85
N THR A 177 10.49 -13.17 -11.16
CA THR A 177 10.65 -14.60 -10.87
C THR A 177 9.55 -15.45 -11.49
N GLN A 178 8.62 -14.83 -12.21
CA GLN A 178 7.51 -15.52 -12.90
C GLN A 178 7.28 -14.87 -14.26
N PRO A 179 6.71 -15.57 -15.24
CA PRO A 179 6.33 -14.99 -16.53
C PRO A 179 5.19 -13.98 -16.30
N LEU A 180 5.46 -12.70 -16.62
CA LEU A 180 4.52 -11.59 -16.46
C LEU A 180 4.32 -10.82 -17.78
N LYS A 181 4.72 -11.41 -18.92
CA LYS A 181 4.57 -10.80 -20.24
C LYS A 181 3.11 -10.51 -20.55
N GLY A 182 2.83 -9.29 -21.00
CA GLY A 182 1.48 -8.83 -21.36
C GLY A 182 0.57 -8.47 -20.17
N ALA A 183 0.98 -8.76 -18.94
CA ALA A 183 0.16 -8.48 -17.75
C ALA A 183 -0.04 -7.00 -17.48
N HIS A 184 -1.17 -6.67 -16.83
CA HIS A 184 -1.45 -5.37 -16.24
C HIS A 184 -1.31 -5.49 -14.71
N ILE A 185 -0.35 -4.78 -14.12
CA ILE A 185 0.06 -4.96 -12.72
C ILE A 185 -0.10 -3.65 -11.94
N ALA A 186 -0.72 -3.70 -10.76
CA ALA A 186 -0.57 -2.66 -9.75
C ALA A 186 0.60 -3.01 -8.81
N LEU A 187 1.61 -2.15 -8.78
CA LEU A 187 2.65 -2.17 -7.76
C LEU A 187 2.12 -1.50 -6.50
N PHE A 188 2.22 -2.16 -5.36
CA PHE A 188 1.79 -1.60 -4.09
C PHE A 188 2.93 -1.52 -3.07
N ASP A 189 3.12 -0.33 -2.47
CA ASP A 189 3.99 -0.13 -1.30
C ASP A 189 3.22 0.63 -0.21
N ASP A 190 3.72 0.61 1.02
CA ASP A 190 3.10 1.29 2.15
C ASP A 190 3.41 2.80 2.20
N VAL A 191 4.54 3.23 1.64
CA VAL A 191 4.96 4.64 1.53
C VAL A 191 5.78 4.84 0.27
N VAL A 192 5.38 5.82 -0.52
CA VAL A 192 6.18 6.32 -1.63
C VAL A 192 6.72 7.70 -1.26
N THR A 193 8.04 7.83 -1.21
CA THR A 193 8.75 9.11 -1.01
C THR A 193 9.27 9.63 -2.35
N THR A 194 10.50 9.30 -2.70
CA THR A 194 11.09 9.65 -4.00
C THR A 194 10.62 8.77 -5.15
N GLY A 195 9.92 7.66 -4.89
CA GLY A 195 9.51 6.68 -5.89
C GLY A 195 10.63 5.78 -6.41
N SER A 196 11.86 5.91 -5.92
CA SER A 196 13.03 5.16 -6.46
C SER A 196 12.86 3.63 -6.37
N THR A 197 12.25 3.12 -5.30
CA THR A 197 11.94 1.68 -5.16
C THR A 197 10.94 1.23 -6.22
N MET A 198 9.85 2.01 -6.38
CA MET A 198 8.83 1.75 -7.41
C MET A 198 9.44 1.75 -8.81
N GLU A 199 10.33 2.71 -9.12
CA GLU A 199 11.03 2.79 -10.40
C GLU A 199 11.90 1.57 -10.67
N ALA A 200 12.68 1.12 -9.67
CA ALA A 200 13.54 -0.04 -9.83
C ALA A 200 12.74 -1.32 -10.13
N VAL A 201 11.60 -1.52 -9.46
CA VAL A 201 10.69 -2.64 -9.74
C VAL A 201 10.02 -2.46 -11.11
N THR A 202 9.54 -1.26 -11.42
CA THR A 202 8.94 -0.93 -12.73
C THR A 202 9.89 -1.27 -13.88
N LYS A 203 11.18 -0.89 -13.77
CA LYS A 203 12.20 -1.21 -14.76
C LYS A 203 12.33 -2.73 -14.97
N ALA A 204 12.41 -3.50 -13.89
CA ALA A 204 12.51 -4.96 -13.97
C ALA A 204 11.26 -5.59 -14.61
N LEU A 205 10.06 -5.10 -14.30
CA LEU A 205 8.80 -5.57 -14.86
C LEU A 205 8.65 -5.21 -16.36
N LYS A 206 9.04 -4.00 -16.76
CA LYS A 206 9.02 -3.61 -18.18
C LYS A 206 10.00 -4.47 -19.00
N GLN A 207 11.18 -4.79 -18.47
CA GLN A 207 12.13 -5.72 -19.10
C GLN A 207 11.57 -7.15 -19.23
N ALA A 208 10.68 -7.55 -18.30
CA ALA A 208 9.98 -8.84 -18.38
C ALA A 208 8.73 -8.80 -19.29
N GLY A 209 8.46 -7.68 -19.98
CA GLY A 209 7.38 -7.54 -20.94
C GLY A 209 6.01 -7.26 -20.34
N VAL A 210 5.95 -6.71 -19.11
CA VAL A 210 4.68 -6.24 -18.51
C VAL A 210 4.10 -5.10 -19.35
N ARG A 211 2.80 -5.19 -19.70
CA ARG A 211 2.11 -4.25 -20.59
C ARG A 211 1.79 -2.94 -19.90
N LYS A 212 1.08 -3.02 -18.76
CA LYS A 212 0.65 -1.86 -17.97
C LYS A 212 1.12 -1.96 -16.53
N ILE A 213 1.52 -0.83 -15.96
CA ILE A 213 1.96 -0.76 -14.56
C ILE A 213 1.29 0.43 -13.89
N GLN A 214 0.52 0.15 -12.84
CA GLN A 214 -0.03 1.16 -11.94
C GLN A 214 0.83 1.27 -10.67
N LEU A 215 0.91 2.47 -10.10
CA LEU A 215 1.51 2.72 -8.80
C LEU A 215 0.41 2.95 -7.77
N TRP A 216 0.38 2.12 -6.73
CA TRP A 216 -0.53 2.25 -5.60
C TRP A 216 0.27 2.36 -4.29
N ALA A 217 -0.05 3.32 -3.38
CA ALA A 217 0.62 3.48 -2.08
C ALA A 217 -0.31 4.08 -1.01
#